data_7068696f06deb3a743f7d7cc34fb843f
#
_entry.id   7068696f06deb3a743f7d7cc34fb843f
#
_cell.length_a   1.000
_cell.length_b   1.000
_cell.length_c   1.000
_cell.angle_alpha   90.00
_cell.angle_beta   90.00
_cell.angle_gamma   90.00
#
_symmetry.space_group_name_H-M   'P 1'
#
loop_
_entity.id
_entity.type
_entity.pdbx_description
1 polymer ?
#
loop_
_entity_poly.entity_id
_entity_poly.type
_entity_poly.pdbx_seq_one_letter_code
_entity_poly.pdbx_strand_id
1 'polypeptide(L)'
;DMVKQYRNHTSIILWGVRINESQDDEAFYRRTNAAAHEFDDSRPTGGVRANRKSSLLEDVYTYNDFVHDGKAKGCEPKKNVTSDMEKPYLISEYNGHMYPTKAFDWEEHRTEHALRHANVLDAVAAEEDIAGCFGWCMFDYNTHKDFGSGDRICYHGVMDMFRNPKLAAAVYACQQEKEPVLELSSSMDIGEHPGCNRGETYIFTNADKVRMYKNDRFIKEYSAADSPYTHLKHGPILIDDFIGDALQEEHMKPGQEAGVKKALNAFTRFGFAKLPKSIYATGIWLILRYHMNMEEAVRLYNQYIGDWGGTSTTYRFEAVMVDASTRQERVVKTIIKEPMTERKISAVADHENLIDAESYDVAEVRIQAQDEHGNILPFYNEPLTIETEGPIEIIGPKTVALQGGMGGAYVKSKRLQPGEKQDAALIIRDCDMEIKIGFTVQSERNF
;
A
#
# COMPACT_ATOMS: atom_id res chain seq x y z
N ASP A 1 27.20 13.85 -19.46
CA ASP A 1 27.15 12.40 -19.82
C ASP A 1 25.72 11.85 -19.83
N MET A 2 24.90 12.03 -18.77
CA MET A 2 23.55 11.48 -18.66
C MET A 2 22.68 11.74 -19.92
N VAL A 3 22.51 13.00 -20.34
CA VAL A 3 21.69 13.35 -21.50
C VAL A 3 22.24 12.72 -22.78
N LYS A 4 23.54 12.80 -23.02
CA LYS A 4 24.18 12.16 -24.18
C LYS A 4 23.93 10.67 -24.27
N GLN A 5 24.02 9.98 -23.12
CA GLN A 5 23.90 8.53 -23.04
C GLN A 5 22.44 8.06 -23.26
N TYR A 6 21.48 8.80 -22.72
CA TYR A 6 20.10 8.32 -22.62
C TYR A 6 19.07 9.06 -23.48
N ARG A 7 19.44 10.14 -24.21
CA ARG A 7 18.49 10.94 -25.00
C ARG A 7 17.69 10.16 -26.07
N ASN A 8 18.17 8.99 -26.46
CA ASN A 8 17.48 8.15 -27.43
C ASN A 8 16.42 7.21 -26.79
N HIS A 9 16.28 7.24 -25.45
CA HIS A 9 15.23 6.48 -24.75
C HIS A 9 13.92 7.28 -24.77
N THR A 10 12.90 6.73 -25.43
CA THR A 10 11.61 7.40 -25.60
C THR A 10 10.79 7.52 -24.32
N SER A 11 11.08 6.71 -23.30
CA SER A 11 10.43 6.76 -21.99
C SER A 11 10.87 7.94 -21.12
N ILE A 12 11.97 8.62 -21.45
CA ILE A 12 12.41 9.81 -20.73
C ILE A 12 11.60 11.01 -21.20
N ILE A 13 10.95 11.71 -20.28
CA ILE A 13 10.09 12.85 -20.55
C ILE A 13 10.64 14.18 -20.00
N LEU A 14 11.54 14.13 -19.03
CA LEU A 14 12.06 15.28 -18.31
C LEU A 14 13.52 15.03 -17.89
N TRP A 15 14.40 16.03 -18.01
CA TRP A 15 15.78 15.98 -17.50
C TRP A 15 15.88 16.65 -16.13
N GLY A 16 16.27 15.91 -15.10
CA GLY A 16 16.57 16.46 -13.77
C GLY A 16 17.98 17.07 -13.76
N VAL A 17 18.10 18.40 -13.61
CA VAL A 17 19.36 19.14 -13.74
C VAL A 17 19.84 19.81 -12.45
N ARG A 18 19.18 19.51 -11.31
CA ARG A 18 19.58 19.98 -9.97
C ARG A 18 19.90 18.80 -9.05
N ILE A 19 20.74 19.09 -8.05
CA ILE A 19 21.07 18.14 -6.98
C ILE A 19 20.04 18.28 -5.86
N ASN A 20 19.46 17.17 -5.43
CA ASN A 20 18.52 17.13 -4.31
C ASN A 20 19.18 17.68 -3.02
N GLU A 21 18.39 18.40 -2.22
CA GLU A 21 18.78 18.96 -0.92
C GLU A 21 20.03 19.90 -0.95
N SER A 22 20.39 20.37 -2.13
CA SER A 22 21.46 21.36 -2.28
C SER A 22 20.96 22.79 -2.03
N GLN A 23 21.86 23.67 -1.61
CA GLN A 23 21.60 25.10 -1.60
C GLN A 23 21.51 25.62 -3.04
N ASP A 24 20.87 26.80 -3.21
CA ASP A 24 20.81 27.47 -4.49
C ASP A 24 22.20 27.93 -4.91
N ASP A 25 22.65 27.49 -6.09
CA ASP A 25 23.81 28.01 -6.81
C ASP A 25 23.37 28.36 -8.23
N GLU A 26 22.96 29.61 -8.41
CA GLU A 26 22.38 30.06 -9.68
C GLU A 26 23.34 29.90 -10.85
N ALA A 27 24.63 30.18 -10.65
CA ALA A 27 25.64 30.07 -11.70
C ALA A 27 25.85 28.62 -12.14
N PHE A 28 25.89 27.69 -11.17
CA PHE A 28 26.03 26.27 -11.44
C PHE A 28 24.78 25.72 -12.15
N TYR A 29 23.58 26.02 -11.64
CA TYR A 29 22.32 25.47 -12.20
C TYR A 29 21.96 26.09 -13.55
N ARG A 30 22.35 27.33 -13.84
CA ARG A 30 22.27 27.86 -15.22
C ARG A 30 23.10 27.04 -16.20
N ARG A 31 24.29 26.64 -15.79
CA ARG A 31 25.21 25.83 -16.63
C ARG A 31 24.67 24.41 -16.84
N THR A 32 24.15 23.75 -15.80
CA THR A 32 23.58 22.40 -15.92
C THR A 32 22.34 22.38 -16.80
N ASN A 33 21.46 23.39 -16.66
CA ASN A 33 20.29 23.56 -17.50
C ASN A 33 20.66 23.80 -18.97
N ALA A 34 21.56 24.75 -19.23
CA ALA A 34 22.04 25.04 -20.58
C ALA A 34 22.70 23.83 -21.25
N ALA A 35 23.52 23.08 -20.48
CA ALA A 35 24.16 21.87 -21.01
C ALA A 35 23.14 20.75 -21.33
N ALA A 36 22.06 20.62 -20.58
CA ALA A 36 21.03 19.64 -20.90
C ALA A 36 20.34 19.99 -22.22
N HIS A 37 19.95 21.25 -22.43
CA HIS A 37 19.33 21.72 -23.68
C HIS A 37 20.31 21.66 -24.88
N GLU A 38 21.60 21.90 -24.67
CA GLU A 38 22.61 21.74 -25.75
C GLU A 38 22.65 20.31 -26.28
N PHE A 39 22.45 19.30 -25.45
CA PHE A 39 22.48 17.89 -25.86
C PHE A 39 21.13 17.31 -26.22
N ASP A 40 20.03 17.90 -25.73
CA ASP A 40 18.65 17.51 -26.06
C ASP A 40 17.71 18.69 -25.81
N ASP A 41 17.30 19.37 -26.87
CA ASP A 41 16.35 20.47 -26.87
C ASP A 41 14.89 20.03 -27.01
N SER A 42 14.66 18.72 -27.19
CA SER A 42 13.33 18.15 -27.41
C SER A 42 12.56 17.90 -26.11
N ARG A 43 13.25 17.86 -24.96
CA ARG A 43 12.65 17.56 -23.65
C ARG A 43 12.86 18.72 -22.69
N PRO A 44 11.84 19.00 -21.84
CA PRO A 44 11.97 20.03 -20.81
C PRO A 44 12.95 19.58 -19.72
N THR A 45 13.45 20.59 -18.99
CA THR A 45 14.27 20.41 -17.80
C THR A 45 13.48 20.66 -16.53
N GLY A 46 13.83 19.97 -15.48
CA GLY A 46 13.37 20.18 -14.12
C GLY A 46 14.51 19.99 -13.13
N GLY A 47 14.19 19.92 -11.88
CA GLY A 47 15.18 19.68 -10.85
C GLY A 47 14.50 19.23 -9.58
N VAL A 48 15.26 19.15 -8.49
CA VAL A 48 14.73 18.84 -7.17
C VAL A 48 15.13 19.95 -6.22
N ARG A 49 14.15 20.56 -5.55
CA ARG A 49 14.37 21.64 -4.58
C ARG A 49 13.76 21.29 -3.25
N ALA A 50 14.50 21.50 -2.18
CA ALA A 50 13.98 21.47 -0.82
C ALA A 50 13.59 22.87 -0.32
N ASN A 51 14.12 23.94 -0.94
CA ASN A 51 13.88 25.32 -0.54
C ASN A 51 12.74 25.95 -1.36
N ARG A 52 11.80 26.60 -0.67
CA ARG A 52 10.76 27.41 -1.33
C ARG A 52 11.38 28.68 -1.93
N LYS A 53 10.76 29.18 -2.98
CA LYS A 53 11.12 30.44 -3.65
C LYS A 53 12.52 30.50 -4.22
N SER A 54 13.11 29.32 -4.52
CA SER A 54 14.32 29.22 -5.30
C SER A 54 14.13 29.82 -6.70
N SER A 55 15.22 30.34 -7.31
CA SER A 55 15.19 30.80 -8.69
C SER A 55 14.77 29.68 -9.63
N LEU A 56 13.77 29.95 -10.48
CA LEU A 56 13.36 29.01 -11.52
C LEU A 56 14.23 29.24 -12.76
N LEU A 57 15.15 28.31 -12.99
CA LEU A 57 16.06 28.31 -14.13
C LEU A 57 15.67 27.26 -15.18
N GLU A 58 14.93 26.25 -14.76
CA GLU A 58 14.46 25.13 -15.54
C GLU A 58 13.07 25.41 -16.13
N ASP A 59 12.59 24.54 -17.05
CA ASP A 59 11.30 24.71 -17.71
C ASP A 59 10.12 24.36 -16.79
N VAL A 60 10.33 23.38 -15.90
CA VAL A 60 9.33 22.91 -14.92
C VAL A 60 9.84 23.22 -13.51
N TYR A 61 9.02 23.89 -12.71
CA TYR A 61 9.34 24.08 -11.31
C TYR A 61 9.06 22.77 -10.54
N THR A 62 10.08 22.24 -9.88
CA THR A 62 10.00 21.01 -9.08
C THR A 62 10.36 21.28 -7.63
N TYR A 63 9.64 20.66 -6.70
CA TYR A 63 9.82 20.89 -5.27
C TYR A 63 9.56 19.62 -4.45
N ASN A 64 10.40 19.34 -3.48
CA ASN A 64 10.18 18.30 -2.49
C ASN A 64 9.25 18.85 -1.40
N ASP A 65 8.05 18.35 -1.34
CA ASP A 65 7.01 18.84 -0.45
C ASP A 65 6.84 17.92 0.77
N PHE A 66 7.36 18.34 1.90
CA PHE A 66 7.28 17.64 3.17
C PHE A 66 6.31 18.32 4.17
N VAL A 67 5.34 19.10 3.67
CA VAL A 67 4.37 19.76 4.55
C VAL A 67 3.46 18.77 5.26
N HIS A 68 3.21 17.61 4.65
CA HIS A 68 2.37 16.57 5.24
C HIS A 68 3.13 15.77 6.31
N ASP A 69 2.76 15.95 7.56
CA ASP A 69 3.34 15.28 8.73
C ASP A 69 2.37 14.27 9.38
N GLY A 70 1.27 13.93 8.68
CA GLY A 70 0.17 13.09 9.17
C GLY A 70 -1.00 13.86 9.78
N LYS A 71 -0.86 15.15 10.05
CA LYS A 71 -1.90 16.01 10.64
C LYS A 71 -2.10 17.32 9.87
N ALA A 72 -1.08 17.78 9.16
CA ALA A 72 -1.15 18.97 8.34
C ALA A 72 -1.88 18.69 7.02
N LYS A 73 -2.08 19.74 6.23
CA LYS A 73 -2.56 19.62 4.85
C LYS A 73 -1.63 18.72 4.02
N GLY A 74 -2.16 18.09 2.98
CA GLY A 74 -1.43 17.09 2.21
C GLY A 74 -0.32 17.65 1.32
N CYS A 75 -0.46 18.88 0.80
CA CYS A 75 0.57 19.56 0.00
C CYS A 75 0.52 21.09 0.17
N GLU A 76 1.58 21.76 -0.27
CA GLU A 76 1.60 23.22 -0.38
C GLU A 76 0.96 23.67 -1.71
N PRO A 77 0.07 24.66 -1.71
CA PRO A 77 -0.35 25.31 -2.93
C PRO A 77 0.85 25.93 -3.69
N LYS A 78 0.85 25.84 -5.01
CA LYS A 78 1.93 26.35 -5.87
C LYS A 78 2.39 27.77 -5.52
N LYS A 79 1.46 28.70 -5.26
CA LYS A 79 1.74 30.10 -4.86
C LYS A 79 2.60 30.26 -3.61
N ASN A 80 2.62 29.26 -2.72
CA ASN A 80 3.45 29.26 -1.52
C ASN A 80 4.89 28.80 -1.81
N VAL A 81 5.08 28.08 -2.92
CA VAL A 81 6.35 27.45 -3.29
C VAL A 81 7.11 28.32 -4.30
N THR A 82 6.42 28.86 -5.32
CA THR A 82 7.00 29.71 -6.34
C THR A 82 6.14 30.94 -6.62
N SER A 83 6.77 32.03 -7.06
CA SER A 83 6.07 33.22 -7.56
C SER A 83 5.72 33.13 -9.05
N ASP A 84 6.32 32.17 -9.76
CA ASP A 84 6.03 31.95 -11.18
C ASP A 84 4.82 31.02 -11.30
N MET A 85 3.68 31.60 -11.62
CA MET A 85 2.42 30.88 -11.79
C MET A 85 2.18 30.38 -13.23
N GLU A 86 3.02 30.79 -14.18
CA GLU A 86 2.84 30.42 -15.60
C GLU A 86 3.50 29.07 -15.92
N LYS A 87 4.70 28.82 -15.39
CA LYS A 87 5.42 27.56 -15.63
C LYS A 87 4.75 26.37 -14.92
N PRO A 88 4.84 25.17 -15.51
CA PRO A 88 4.36 23.95 -14.86
C PRO A 88 5.00 23.74 -13.49
N TYR A 89 4.25 23.16 -12.56
CA TYR A 89 4.73 22.79 -11.22
C TYR A 89 4.52 21.31 -10.96
N LEU A 90 5.55 20.68 -10.43
CA LEU A 90 5.58 19.25 -10.10
C LEU A 90 6.12 19.04 -8.68
N ILE A 91 5.44 18.28 -7.87
CA ILE A 91 5.96 17.80 -6.58
C ILE A 91 6.90 16.62 -6.87
N SER A 92 8.20 16.87 -6.78
CA SER A 92 9.23 15.88 -7.11
C SER A 92 9.45 14.82 -6.05
N GLU A 93 9.03 15.09 -4.81
CA GLU A 93 9.07 14.13 -3.73
C GLU A 93 8.07 14.52 -2.63
N TYR A 94 7.42 13.54 -2.01
CA TYR A 94 6.63 13.71 -0.79
C TYR A 94 6.72 12.46 0.10
N ASN A 95 6.30 12.58 1.34
CA ASN A 95 6.39 11.61 2.44
C ASN A 95 7.83 11.29 2.89
N GLY A 96 8.76 10.98 1.99
CA GLY A 96 10.18 10.78 2.33
C GLY A 96 10.41 9.88 3.55
N HIS A 97 11.25 10.32 4.48
CA HIS A 97 11.62 9.59 5.70
C HIS A 97 10.68 9.81 6.88
N MET A 98 9.49 10.32 6.65
CA MET A 98 8.62 10.81 7.72
C MET A 98 7.89 9.71 8.48
N TYR A 99 7.71 8.53 7.86
CA TYR A 99 6.90 7.46 8.46
C TYR A 99 7.36 6.06 8.03
N PRO A 100 8.51 5.59 8.54
CA PRO A 100 9.01 4.26 8.20
C PRO A 100 8.03 3.18 8.66
N THR A 101 7.70 2.24 7.76
CA THR A 101 6.69 1.22 8.02
C THR A 101 7.17 -0.15 7.54
N LYS A 102 7.20 -1.10 8.46
CA LYS A 102 7.56 -2.50 8.20
C LYS A 102 6.31 -3.33 7.95
N ALA A 103 6.46 -4.42 7.20
CA ALA A 103 5.36 -5.35 6.94
C ALA A 103 4.73 -5.93 8.22
N PHE A 104 5.52 -6.06 9.30
CA PHE A 104 5.11 -6.61 10.61
C PHE A 104 4.77 -5.55 11.66
N ASP A 105 4.72 -4.27 11.30
CA ASP A 105 4.15 -3.26 12.19
C ASP A 105 2.65 -3.53 12.42
N TRP A 106 2.12 -3.08 13.54
CA TRP A 106 0.72 -3.26 13.86
C TRP A 106 -0.21 -2.56 12.87
N GLU A 107 -1.46 -3.00 12.78
CA GLU A 107 -2.39 -2.57 11.73
C GLU A 107 -2.61 -1.05 11.68
N GLU A 108 -2.77 -0.38 12.83
CA GLU A 108 -2.96 1.08 12.89
C GLU A 108 -1.78 1.81 12.24
N HIS A 109 -0.53 1.33 12.46
CA HIS A 109 0.66 1.93 11.86
C HIS A 109 0.72 1.73 10.35
N ARG A 110 0.42 0.51 9.87
CA ARG A 110 0.36 0.21 8.43
C ARG A 110 -0.76 0.97 7.73
N THR A 111 -1.90 1.14 8.38
CA THR A 111 -3.02 1.93 7.89
C THR A 111 -2.65 3.41 7.79
N GLU A 112 -2.05 3.99 8.82
CA GLU A 112 -1.58 5.39 8.81
C GLU A 112 -0.58 5.63 7.67
N HIS A 113 0.34 4.69 7.40
CA HIS A 113 1.25 4.79 6.26
C HIS A 113 0.49 4.92 4.93
N ALA A 114 -0.50 4.08 4.70
CA ALA A 114 -1.32 4.15 3.49
C ALA A 114 -2.11 5.47 3.39
N LEU A 115 -2.72 5.89 4.51
CA LEU A 115 -3.51 7.13 4.54
C LEU A 115 -2.66 8.39 4.32
N ARG A 116 -1.38 8.40 4.73
CA ARG A 116 -0.46 9.51 4.43
C ARG A 116 -0.26 9.69 2.94
N HIS A 117 -0.10 8.59 2.19
CA HIS A 117 -0.03 8.64 0.73
C HIS A 117 -1.37 9.11 0.12
N ALA A 118 -2.50 8.61 0.60
CA ALA A 118 -3.81 9.04 0.14
C ALA A 118 -4.07 10.53 0.41
N ASN A 119 -3.68 11.03 1.59
CA ASN A 119 -3.83 12.45 1.96
C ASN A 119 -3.09 13.39 0.99
N VAL A 120 -1.85 13.03 0.62
CA VAL A 120 -1.08 13.86 -0.33
C VAL A 120 -1.70 13.78 -1.72
N LEU A 121 -2.03 12.58 -2.20
CA LEU A 121 -2.64 12.40 -3.52
C LEU A 121 -3.98 13.14 -3.65
N ASP A 122 -4.83 13.09 -2.63
CA ASP A 122 -6.12 13.82 -2.60
C ASP A 122 -5.91 15.33 -2.62
N ALA A 123 -4.94 15.84 -1.85
CA ALA A 123 -4.62 17.26 -1.82
C ALA A 123 -4.04 17.75 -3.16
N VAL A 124 -3.16 16.95 -3.79
CA VAL A 124 -2.62 17.27 -5.11
C VAL A 124 -3.72 17.26 -6.17
N ALA A 125 -4.64 16.29 -6.12
CA ALA A 125 -5.77 16.23 -7.04
C ALA A 125 -6.76 17.41 -6.89
N ALA A 126 -6.77 18.05 -5.73
CA ALA A 126 -7.58 19.26 -5.48
C ALA A 126 -6.96 20.55 -6.05
N GLU A 127 -5.68 20.55 -6.43
CA GLU A 127 -4.95 21.74 -6.88
C GLU A 127 -4.77 21.71 -8.40
N GLU A 128 -5.44 22.62 -9.12
CA GLU A 128 -5.37 22.69 -10.60
C GLU A 128 -3.98 23.10 -11.12
N ASP A 129 -3.18 23.77 -10.29
CA ASP A 129 -1.85 24.29 -10.64
C ASP A 129 -0.72 23.27 -10.47
N ILE A 130 -1.00 22.04 -10.00
CA ILE A 130 -0.03 21.00 -9.78
C ILE A 130 -0.16 19.93 -10.88
N ALA A 131 0.88 19.77 -11.69
CA ALA A 131 0.89 18.82 -12.81
C ALA A 131 0.98 17.34 -12.37
N GLY A 132 1.48 17.09 -11.17
CA GLY A 132 1.60 15.74 -10.61
C GLY A 132 2.56 15.69 -9.44
N CYS A 133 2.76 14.47 -8.91
CA CYS A 133 3.61 14.25 -7.75
C CYS A 133 4.24 12.85 -7.76
N PHE A 134 5.40 12.72 -7.08
CA PHE A 134 6.09 11.45 -6.87
C PHE A 134 6.30 11.20 -5.39
N GLY A 135 5.84 10.03 -4.91
CA GLY A 135 6.03 9.61 -3.53
C GLY A 135 7.39 8.95 -3.31
N TRP A 136 8.05 9.25 -2.22
CA TRP A 136 9.19 8.51 -1.75
C TRP A 136 8.75 7.44 -0.74
N CYS A 137 8.93 6.13 -1.06
CA CYS A 137 9.42 5.63 -2.34
C CYS A 137 8.71 4.33 -2.75
N MET A 138 9.07 3.75 -3.88
CA MET A 138 8.44 2.53 -4.36
C MET A 138 8.85 1.30 -3.53
N PHE A 139 10.15 1.13 -3.23
CA PHE A 139 10.70 -0.03 -2.52
C PHE A 139 11.45 0.37 -1.25
N ASP A 140 11.41 -0.51 -0.25
CA ASP A 140 12.41 -0.51 0.81
C ASP A 140 13.80 -0.73 0.20
N TYR A 141 14.83 -0.18 0.81
CA TYR A 141 16.18 -0.25 0.25
C TYR A 141 17.27 -0.29 1.31
N ASN A 142 18.37 -0.93 0.95
CA ASN A 142 19.57 -0.91 1.77
C ASN A 142 20.21 0.48 1.80
N THR A 143 20.73 0.86 2.95
CA THR A 143 21.38 2.16 3.16
C THR A 143 22.67 2.01 3.96
N HIS A 144 23.38 3.12 4.15
CA HIS A 144 24.63 3.11 4.93
C HIS A 144 24.37 3.13 6.44
N LYS A 145 25.42 2.96 7.22
CA LYS A 145 25.37 2.79 8.69
C LYS A 145 24.70 3.90 9.48
N ASP A 146 24.67 5.10 8.94
CA ASP A 146 24.19 6.29 9.64
C ASP A 146 22.73 6.62 9.28
N PHE A 147 22.08 5.76 8.49
CA PHE A 147 20.73 5.97 7.99
C PHE A 147 19.93 4.67 7.93
N GLY A 148 18.62 4.76 8.11
CA GLY A 148 17.73 3.61 8.17
C GLY A 148 17.60 3.04 9.59
N SER A 149 16.99 1.87 9.70
CA SER A 149 16.92 1.11 10.94
C SER A 149 18.29 0.47 11.26
N GLY A 150 18.45 -0.12 12.45
CA GLY A 150 19.70 -0.75 12.87
C GLY A 150 20.20 -1.88 11.95
N ASP A 151 19.32 -2.44 11.12
CA ASP A 151 19.62 -3.40 10.05
C ASP A 151 20.05 -2.74 8.72
N ARG A 152 20.20 -1.42 8.70
CA ARG A 152 20.57 -0.63 7.52
C ARG A 152 19.57 -0.68 6.38
N ILE A 153 18.30 -0.83 6.70
CA ILE A 153 17.19 -0.80 5.76
C ILE A 153 16.37 0.47 6.00
N CYS A 154 16.05 1.20 4.94
CA CYS A 154 15.05 2.25 4.93
C CYS A 154 13.68 1.64 4.59
N TYR A 155 12.77 1.64 5.55
CA TYR A 155 11.42 1.07 5.42
C TYR A 155 10.38 2.11 4.94
N HIS A 156 10.75 2.89 3.94
CA HIS A 156 9.89 3.96 3.41
C HIS A 156 9.12 3.56 2.15
N GLY A 157 9.41 2.37 1.63
CA GLY A 157 8.76 1.84 0.44
C GLY A 157 7.28 1.55 0.64
N VAL A 158 6.49 1.75 -0.39
CA VAL A 158 5.13 1.20 -0.47
C VAL A 158 5.14 -0.31 -0.75
N MET A 159 6.31 -0.85 -1.14
CA MET A 159 6.63 -2.26 -1.26
C MET A 159 7.90 -2.58 -0.46
N ASP A 160 8.10 -3.83 -0.09
CA ASP A 160 9.35 -4.28 0.53
C ASP A 160 10.50 -4.40 -0.49
N MET A 161 11.69 -4.83 -0.04
CA MET A 161 12.87 -5.01 -0.91
C MET A 161 12.70 -6.12 -1.96
N PHE A 162 11.73 -6.99 -1.80
CA PHE A 162 11.39 -8.07 -2.71
C PHE A 162 10.10 -7.76 -3.47
N ARG A 163 9.71 -6.48 -3.57
CA ARG A 163 8.52 -6.01 -4.29
C ARG A 163 7.19 -6.58 -3.79
N ASN A 164 7.13 -7.18 -2.60
CA ASN A 164 5.86 -7.50 -1.98
C ASN A 164 5.14 -6.19 -1.62
N PRO A 165 3.86 -6.03 -2.00
CA PRO A 165 3.12 -4.82 -1.70
C PRO A 165 2.84 -4.72 -0.20
N LYS A 166 3.13 -3.56 0.40
CA LYS A 166 2.57 -3.14 1.68
C LYS A 166 1.20 -2.50 1.43
N LEU A 167 0.43 -2.25 2.48
CA LEU A 167 -0.90 -1.65 2.34
C LEU A 167 -0.90 -0.34 1.53
N ALA A 168 0.13 0.50 1.69
CA ALA A 168 0.25 1.76 0.95
C ALA A 168 0.34 1.59 -0.58
N ALA A 169 0.76 0.43 -1.08
CA ALA A 169 0.74 0.14 -2.51
C ALA A 169 -0.68 0.12 -3.09
N ALA A 170 -1.67 -0.28 -2.28
CA ALA A 170 -3.07 -0.32 -2.69
C ALA A 170 -3.62 1.07 -3.04
N VAL A 171 -3.13 2.13 -2.38
CA VAL A 171 -3.52 3.52 -2.67
C VAL A 171 -3.25 3.88 -4.13
N TYR A 172 -2.07 3.51 -4.63
CA TYR A 172 -1.67 3.74 -6.02
C TYR A 172 -2.34 2.76 -6.98
N ALA A 173 -2.39 1.48 -6.61
CA ALA A 173 -3.00 0.44 -7.42
C ALA A 173 -4.49 0.71 -7.70
N CYS A 174 -5.20 1.35 -6.77
CA CYS A 174 -6.59 1.73 -6.96
C CYS A 174 -6.79 2.84 -8.01
N GLN A 175 -5.77 3.64 -8.35
CA GLN A 175 -5.93 4.74 -9.31
C GLN A 175 -5.87 4.27 -10.79
N GLN A 176 -5.63 2.99 -11.07
CA GLN A 176 -5.67 2.39 -12.40
C GLN A 176 -7.00 1.65 -12.67
N GLU A 177 -7.30 1.34 -13.95
CA GLU A 177 -8.58 0.75 -14.37
C GLU A 177 -8.44 -0.61 -15.07
N LYS A 178 -7.21 -1.15 -15.16
CA LYS A 178 -6.95 -2.38 -15.93
C LYS A 178 -7.30 -3.63 -15.13
N GLU A 179 -6.89 -3.66 -13.87
CA GLU A 179 -7.01 -4.83 -13.00
C GLU A 179 -7.87 -4.50 -11.76
N PRO A 180 -8.79 -5.38 -11.37
CA PRO A 180 -9.58 -5.18 -10.16
C PRO A 180 -8.71 -5.18 -8.91
N VAL A 181 -8.84 -4.14 -8.09
CA VAL A 181 -8.18 -4.00 -6.79
C VAL A 181 -9.22 -4.08 -5.68
N LEU A 182 -8.92 -4.87 -4.68
CA LEU A 182 -9.65 -4.90 -3.40
C LEU A 182 -8.64 -5.30 -2.33
N GLU A 183 -8.39 -4.42 -1.36
CA GLU A 183 -7.54 -4.65 -0.21
C GLU A 183 -8.20 -4.08 1.04
N LEU A 184 -7.88 -4.65 2.19
CA LEU A 184 -8.38 -4.20 3.50
C LEU A 184 -7.23 -3.82 4.40
N SER A 185 -7.42 -2.78 5.21
CA SER A 185 -6.40 -2.37 6.18
C SER A 185 -6.30 -3.27 7.41
N SER A 186 -7.20 -4.24 7.56
CA SER A 186 -7.28 -5.12 8.74
C SER A 186 -7.35 -6.59 8.35
N SER A 187 -6.74 -7.46 9.17
CA SER A 187 -6.96 -8.90 9.13
C SER A 187 -8.38 -9.29 9.57
N MET A 188 -9.10 -8.38 10.22
CA MET A 188 -10.39 -8.59 10.89
C MET A 188 -10.32 -9.52 12.12
N ASP A 189 -9.13 -9.96 12.52
CA ASP A 189 -8.92 -10.78 13.70
C ASP A 189 -9.09 -9.95 14.98
N ILE A 190 -9.85 -10.45 15.93
CA ILE A 190 -10.04 -9.76 17.22
C ILE A 190 -8.82 -9.83 18.12
N GLY A 191 -7.97 -10.85 17.96
CA GLY A 191 -6.75 -11.06 18.76
C GLY A 191 -5.64 -10.04 18.49
N GLU A 192 -5.65 -9.41 17.34
CA GLU A 192 -4.72 -8.34 16.96
C GLU A 192 -5.00 -7.01 17.67
N HIS A 193 -6.18 -6.86 18.27
CA HIS A 193 -6.68 -5.55 18.72
C HIS A 193 -6.94 -5.52 20.24
N PRO A 194 -6.42 -4.52 20.96
CA PRO A 194 -6.72 -4.35 22.38
C PRO A 194 -8.22 -4.25 22.63
N GLY A 195 -8.75 -5.14 23.48
CA GLY A 195 -10.18 -5.13 23.83
C GLY A 195 -11.11 -5.35 22.64
N CYS A 196 -10.67 -6.05 21.62
CA CYS A 196 -11.40 -6.31 20.35
C CYS A 196 -11.73 -5.05 19.54
N ASN A 197 -11.01 -3.98 19.75
CA ASN A 197 -11.23 -2.72 19.01
C ASN A 197 -10.41 -2.75 17.72
N ARG A 198 -11.03 -3.00 16.59
CA ARG A 198 -10.36 -3.06 15.28
C ARG A 198 -9.77 -1.73 14.81
N GLY A 199 -10.15 -0.64 15.47
CA GLY A 199 -9.75 0.70 15.03
C GLY A 199 -10.48 1.13 13.76
N GLU A 200 -9.96 2.11 13.07
CA GLU A 200 -10.49 2.55 11.79
C GLU A 200 -10.00 1.63 10.68
N THR A 201 -10.90 0.88 10.12
CA THR A 201 -10.64 -0.08 9.05
C THR A 201 -11.08 0.50 7.71
N TYR A 202 -10.22 0.39 6.70
CA TYR A 202 -10.44 0.96 5.37
C TYR A 202 -10.46 -0.11 4.29
N ILE A 203 -11.30 0.13 3.29
CA ILE A 203 -11.36 -0.60 2.03
C ILE A 203 -10.59 0.22 0.98
N PHE A 204 -9.71 -0.44 0.23
CA PHE A 204 -9.00 0.11 -0.92
C PHE A 204 -9.49 -0.63 -2.16
N THR A 205 -10.13 0.08 -3.10
CA THR A 205 -10.69 -0.55 -4.30
C THR A 205 -10.81 0.44 -5.45
N ASN A 206 -10.73 -0.08 -6.67
CA ASN A 206 -11.10 0.63 -7.90
C ASN A 206 -12.44 0.13 -8.48
N ALA A 207 -13.15 -0.72 -7.76
CA ALA A 207 -14.49 -1.16 -8.15
C ALA A 207 -15.55 -0.08 -7.88
N ASP A 208 -16.68 -0.18 -8.58
CA ASP A 208 -17.80 0.76 -8.40
C ASP A 208 -18.43 0.64 -7.01
N LYS A 209 -18.44 -0.60 -6.47
CA LYS A 209 -19.03 -0.90 -5.16
C LYS A 209 -18.28 -2.02 -4.45
N VAL A 210 -18.38 -2.04 -3.13
CA VAL A 210 -17.96 -3.19 -2.31
C VAL A 210 -19.08 -3.58 -1.38
N ARG A 211 -19.48 -4.86 -1.43
CA ARG A 211 -20.45 -5.44 -0.51
C ARG A 211 -19.76 -6.16 0.62
N MET A 212 -20.10 -5.79 1.84
CA MET A 212 -19.60 -6.41 3.06
C MET A 212 -20.65 -7.35 3.66
N TYR A 213 -20.19 -8.54 4.01
CA TYR A 213 -20.99 -9.56 4.69
C TYR A 213 -20.29 -10.02 5.98
N LYS A 214 -21.05 -10.34 7.02
CA LYS A 214 -20.58 -11.00 8.24
C LYS A 214 -21.41 -12.28 8.42
N ASN A 215 -20.76 -13.44 8.47
CA ASN A 215 -21.40 -14.76 8.57
C ASN A 215 -22.53 -14.92 7.52
N ASP A 216 -22.22 -14.59 6.25
CA ASP A 216 -23.13 -14.56 5.10
C ASP A 216 -24.30 -13.55 5.19
N ARG A 217 -24.45 -12.85 6.30
CA ARG A 217 -25.41 -11.76 6.41
C ARG A 217 -24.86 -10.51 5.75
N PHE A 218 -25.62 -9.90 4.84
CA PHE A 218 -25.29 -8.61 4.26
C PHE A 218 -25.24 -7.51 5.34
N ILE A 219 -24.16 -6.73 5.38
CA ILE A 219 -23.98 -5.64 6.32
C ILE A 219 -24.22 -4.30 5.66
N LYS A 220 -23.41 -3.97 4.65
CA LYS A 220 -23.48 -2.68 3.94
C LYS A 220 -22.82 -2.78 2.57
N GLU A 221 -23.31 -1.96 1.62
CA GLU A 221 -22.66 -1.68 0.35
C GLU A 221 -21.95 -0.32 0.46
N TYR A 222 -20.67 -0.29 0.07
CA TYR A 222 -19.83 0.89 0.06
C TYR A 222 -19.50 1.28 -1.38
N SER A 223 -19.28 2.56 -1.64
CA SER A 223 -18.87 3.12 -2.93
C SER A 223 -17.89 4.26 -2.75
N ALA A 224 -17.33 4.79 -3.84
CA ALA A 224 -16.44 5.95 -3.78
C ALA A 224 -17.08 7.17 -3.09
N ALA A 225 -18.42 7.29 -3.09
CA ALA A 225 -19.13 8.37 -2.40
C ALA A 225 -19.02 8.28 -0.86
N ASP A 226 -18.67 7.11 -0.31
CA ASP A 226 -18.45 6.91 1.12
C ASP A 226 -17.00 7.26 1.54
N SER A 227 -16.12 7.57 0.59
CA SER A 227 -14.74 7.94 0.88
C SER A 227 -14.63 9.38 1.39
N PRO A 228 -13.82 9.63 2.43
CA PRO A 228 -13.50 11.00 2.84
C PRO A 228 -12.52 11.71 1.87
N TYR A 229 -11.92 10.99 0.93
CA TYR A 229 -10.96 11.50 -0.07
C TYR A 229 -11.71 11.89 -1.35
N THR A 230 -12.26 13.10 -1.35
CA THR A 230 -13.25 13.53 -2.36
C THR A 230 -12.68 13.91 -3.72
N HIS A 231 -11.36 14.10 -3.81
CA HIS A 231 -10.67 14.48 -5.06
C HIS A 231 -9.98 13.28 -5.71
N LEU A 232 -9.82 12.15 -4.99
CA LEU A 232 -9.37 10.90 -5.58
C LEU A 232 -10.53 10.15 -6.21
N LYS A 233 -10.32 9.63 -7.42
CA LYS A 233 -11.33 8.78 -8.08
C LYS A 233 -11.66 7.54 -7.25
N HIS A 234 -10.64 6.94 -6.64
CA HIS A 234 -10.73 5.74 -5.82
C HIS A 234 -10.00 5.95 -4.49
N GLY A 235 -10.54 6.85 -3.65
CA GLY A 235 -10.01 7.10 -2.31
C GLY A 235 -10.33 5.95 -1.34
N PRO A 236 -9.51 5.75 -0.29
CA PRO A 236 -9.81 4.78 0.77
C PRO A 236 -11.18 5.01 1.39
N ILE A 237 -11.95 3.94 1.59
CA ILE A 237 -13.32 3.98 2.12
C ILE A 237 -13.31 3.47 3.55
N LEU A 238 -13.77 4.29 4.51
CA LEU A 238 -13.86 3.91 5.91
C LEU A 238 -15.05 2.97 6.15
N ILE A 239 -14.80 1.81 6.81
CA ILE A 239 -15.88 0.94 7.29
C ILE A 239 -16.47 1.56 8.55
N ASP A 240 -17.70 2.01 8.45
CA ASP A 240 -18.44 2.67 9.54
C ASP A 240 -19.52 1.80 10.18
N ASP A 241 -19.86 0.66 9.56
CA ASP A 241 -20.88 -0.27 10.02
C ASP A 241 -20.39 -1.72 9.99
N PHE A 242 -20.44 -2.40 11.13
CA PHE A 242 -20.09 -3.82 11.31
C PHE A 242 -21.30 -4.69 11.69
N ILE A 243 -22.50 -4.10 11.73
CA ILE A 243 -23.68 -4.72 12.29
C ILE A 243 -24.80 -4.89 11.23
N GLY A 244 -24.91 -3.94 10.30
CA GLY A 244 -26.00 -3.94 9.32
C GLY A 244 -27.37 -3.81 9.98
N ASP A 245 -28.26 -4.72 9.65
CA ASP A 245 -29.61 -4.83 10.19
C ASP A 245 -29.76 -5.88 11.32
N ALA A 246 -28.64 -6.46 11.79
CA ALA A 246 -28.68 -7.56 12.75
C ALA A 246 -29.39 -7.23 14.07
N LEU A 247 -29.38 -5.96 14.50
CA LEU A 247 -30.06 -5.52 15.72
C LEU A 247 -31.59 -5.58 15.62
N GLN A 248 -32.18 -5.76 14.44
CA GLN A 248 -33.62 -5.96 14.28
C GLN A 248 -34.12 -7.21 15.04
N GLU A 249 -33.24 -8.21 15.22
CA GLU A 249 -33.56 -9.43 15.98
C GLU A 249 -33.81 -9.16 17.48
N GLU A 250 -33.28 -8.06 17.98
CA GLU A 250 -33.49 -7.62 19.40
C GLU A 250 -34.83 -6.93 19.61
N HIS A 251 -35.63 -6.71 18.56
CA HIS A 251 -36.95 -6.08 18.61
C HIS A 251 -36.97 -4.75 19.40
N MET A 252 -35.90 -3.99 19.31
CA MET A 252 -35.77 -2.69 19.99
C MET A 252 -36.67 -1.64 19.34
N LYS A 253 -36.98 -0.57 20.11
CA LYS A 253 -37.61 0.61 19.52
C LYS A 253 -36.66 1.26 18.51
N PRO A 254 -37.15 1.86 17.40
CA PRO A 254 -36.27 2.41 16.34
C PRO A 254 -35.19 3.38 16.85
N GLY A 255 -35.52 4.26 17.80
CA GLY A 255 -34.52 5.17 18.38
C GLY A 255 -33.49 4.45 19.28
N GLN A 256 -33.90 3.42 20.00
CA GLN A 256 -33.02 2.59 20.82
C GLN A 256 -32.06 1.82 19.93
N GLU A 257 -32.56 1.14 18.89
CA GLU A 257 -31.75 0.40 17.92
C GLU A 257 -30.68 1.29 17.28
N ALA A 258 -31.08 2.46 16.76
CA ALA A 258 -30.14 3.40 16.13
C ALA A 258 -29.06 3.90 17.11
N GLY A 259 -29.44 4.16 18.37
CA GLY A 259 -28.49 4.58 19.42
C GLY A 259 -27.51 3.47 19.79
N VAL A 260 -27.99 2.24 19.95
CA VAL A 260 -27.16 1.05 20.22
C VAL A 260 -26.22 0.79 19.07
N LYS A 261 -26.71 0.74 17.84
CA LYS A 261 -25.91 0.56 16.63
C LYS A 261 -24.77 1.58 16.54
N LYS A 262 -25.10 2.87 16.75
CA LYS A 262 -24.11 3.96 16.75
C LYS A 262 -23.05 3.77 17.83
N ALA A 263 -23.47 3.38 19.05
CA ALA A 263 -22.52 3.17 20.15
C ALA A 263 -21.61 1.97 19.88
N LEU A 264 -22.14 0.83 19.45
CA LEU A 264 -21.36 -0.38 19.18
C LEU A 264 -20.34 -0.18 18.05
N ASN A 265 -20.75 0.43 16.94
CA ASN A 265 -19.82 0.77 15.85
C ASN A 265 -18.72 1.74 16.28
N ALA A 266 -19.05 2.70 17.16
CA ALA A 266 -18.06 3.61 17.73
C ALA A 266 -17.07 2.89 18.67
N PHE A 267 -17.53 1.94 19.47
CA PHE A 267 -16.65 1.12 20.31
C PHE A 267 -15.68 0.30 19.46
N THR A 268 -16.11 -0.27 18.36
CA THR A 268 -15.25 -1.00 17.44
C THR A 268 -14.12 -0.14 16.88
N ARG A 269 -14.43 1.13 16.56
CA ARG A 269 -13.47 2.07 15.96
C ARG A 269 -12.55 2.74 16.98
N PHE A 270 -13.07 3.18 18.10
CA PHE A 270 -12.34 4.07 19.02
C PHE A 270 -11.95 3.41 20.34
N GLY A 271 -12.54 2.27 20.68
CA GLY A 271 -12.42 1.69 22.01
C GLY A 271 -12.93 2.62 23.13
N PHE A 272 -12.88 2.17 24.36
CA PHE A 272 -13.36 2.97 25.50
C PHE A 272 -12.54 4.24 25.73
N ALA A 273 -11.22 4.18 25.55
CA ALA A 273 -10.32 5.27 25.90
C ALA A 273 -10.39 6.48 24.96
N LYS A 274 -10.79 6.28 23.70
CA LYS A 274 -10.80 7.32 22.67
C LYS A 274 -12.22 7.66 22.18
N LEU A 275 -13.27 7.26 22.89
CA LEU A 275 -14.65 7.48 22.47
C LEU A 275 -14.98 8.98 22.31
N PRO A 276 -15.62 9.39 21.20
CA PRO A 276 -16.12 10.75 21.04
C PRO A 276 -17.16 11.11 22.10
N LYS A 277 -17.16 12.38 22.55
CA LYS A 277 -18.12 12.89 23.55
C LYS A 277 -19.59 12.65 23.16
N SER A 278 -19.90 12.67 21.87
CA SER A 278 -21.24 12.38 21.35
C SER A 278 -21.71 10.95 21.63
N ILE A 279 -20.78 10.01 21.76
CA ILE A 279 -21.10 8.60 22.06
C ILE A 279 -21.40 8.43 23.54
N TYR A 280 -20.67 9.13 24.44
CA TYR A 280 -21.03 9.17 25.85
C TYR A 280 -22.45 9.77 26.05
N ALA A 281 -22.78 10.85 25.33
CA ALA A 281 -24.12 11.42 25.35
C ALA A 281 -25.19 10.42 24.85
N THR A 282 -24.87 9.66 23.80
CA THR A 282 -25.75 8.57 23.30
C THR A 282 -25.95 7.49 24.38
N GLY A 283 -24.89 7.06 25.06
CA GLY A 283 -24.98 6.08 26.15
C GLY A 283 -25.86 6.57 27.30
N ILE A 284 -25.65 7.81 27.76
CA ILE A 284 -26.50 8.42 28.81
C ILE A 284 -27.97 8.48 28.36
N TRP A 285 -28.22 8.89 27.12
CA TRP A 285 -29.56 8.93 26.56
C TRP A 285 -30.23 7.55 26.50
N LEU A 286 -29.48 6.50 26.12
CA LEU A 286 -29.99 5.11 26.11
C LEU A 286 -30.37 4.66 27.54
N ILE A 287 -29.53 4.96 28.54
CA ILE A 287 -29.82 4.65 29.96
C ILE A 287 -31.08 5.38 30.44
N LEU A 288 -31.15 6.68 30.23
CA LEU A 288 -32.26 7.49 30.76
C LEU A 288 -33.58 7.24 30.03
N ARG A 289 -33.54 7.03 28.72
CA ARG A 289 -34.75 6.94 27.90
C ARG A 289 -35.30 5.53 27.75
N TYR A 290 -34.40 4.53 27.74
CA TYR A 290 -34.73 3.13 27.46
C TYR A 290 -34.37 2.19 28.61
N HIS A 291 -33.83 2.73 29.72
CA HIS A 291 -33.40 1.99 30.88
C HIS A 291 -32.39 0.88 30.60
N MET A 292 -31.55 1.06 29.53
CA MET A 292 -30.46 0.15 29.27
C MET A 292 -29.49 0.08 30.46
N ASN A 293 -29.07 -1.10 30.81
CA ASN A 293 -28.06 -1.33 31.83
C ASN A 293 -26.74 -1.80 31.20
N MET A 294 -25.69 -1.88 32.04
CA MET A 294 -24.37 -2.27 31.60
C MET A 294 -24.31 -3.74 31.14
N GLU A 295 -25.07 -4.62 31.78
CA GLU A 295 -25.13 -6.04 31.45
C GLU A 295 -25.67 -6.27 30.01
N GLU A 296 -26.75 -5.58 29.68
CA GLU A 296 -27.32 -5.57 28.33
C GLU A 296 -26.36 -5.00 27.31
N ALA A 297 -25.68 -3.91 27.64
CA ALA A 297 -24.68 -3.30 26.74
C ALA A 297 -23.49 -4.25 26.45
N VAL A 298 -22.98 -4.94 27.47
CA VAL A 298 -21.92 -5.95 27.32
C VAL A 298 -22.40 -7.16 26.51
N ARG A 299 -23.63 -7.64 26.77
CA ARG A 299 -24.22 -8.73 25.98
C ARG A 299 -24.26 -8.38 24.50
N LEU A 300 -24.81 -7.22 24.17
CA LEU A 300 -24.90 -6.75 22.76
C LEU A 300 -23.54 -6.55 22.13
N TYR A 301 -22.58 -6.01 22.89
CA TYR A 301 -21.21 -5.90 22.40
C TYR A 301 -20.61 -7.26 22.08
N ASN A 302 -20.69 -8.22 22.99
CA ASN A 302 -20.16 -9.58 22.79
C ASN A 302 -20.83 -10.30 21.62
N GLN A 303 -22.13 -10.11 21.44
CA GLN A 303 -22.90 -10.77 20.38
C GLN A 303 -22.64 -10.18 18.99
N TYR A 304 -22.54 -8.86 18.87
CA TYR A 304 -22.50 -8.20 17.56
C TYR A 304 -21.09 -7.69 17.16
N ILE A 305 -20.19 -7.51 18.09
CA ILE A 305 -18.87 -6.93 17.85
C ILE A 305 -17.73 -7.83 18.34
N GLY A 306 -17.75 -8.23 19.61
CA GLY A 306 -16.63 -8.89 20.29
C GLY A 306 -16.45 -10.35 19.88
N ASP A 307 -17.53 -11.04 19.56
CA ASP A 307 -17.58 -12.45 19.16
C ASP A 307 -16.86 -13.41 20.14
N TRP A 308 -16.71 -13.01 21.41
CA TRP A 308 -16.03 -13.78 22.44
C TRP A 308 -16.80 -15.07 22.79
N GLY A 309 -16.11 -16.21 22.64
CA GLY A 309 -16.67 -17.52 23.00
C GLY A 309 -17.78 -18.01 22.08
N GLY A 310 -18.00 -17.32 20.96
CA GLY A 310 -18.94 -17.72 19.93
C GLY A 310 -18.29 -18.62 18.86
N THR A 311 -19.01 -18.85 17.79
CA THR A 311 -18.49 -19.46 16.56
C THR A 311 -17.54 -18.50 15.86
N SER A 312 -16.63 -19.04 15.07
CA SER A 312 -15.75 -18.23 14.21
C SER A 312 -16.55 -17.25 13.36
N THR A 313 -16.04 -16.03 13.23
CA THR A 313 -16.65 -14.99 12.40
C THR A 313 -15.97 -14.94 11.06
N THR A 314 -16.77 -15.04 9.99
CA THR A 314 -16.32 -14.83 8.61
C THR A 314 -16.76 -13.46 8.12
N TYR A 315 -15.82 -12.67 7.61
CA TYR A 315 -16.11 -11.46 6.86
C TYR A 315 -15.82 -11.70 5.39
N ARG A 316 -16.77 -11.37 4.52
CA ARG A 316 -16.63 -11.46 3.07
C ARG A 316 -16.86 -10.10 2.44
N PHE A 317 -15.94 -9.70 1.58
CA PHE A 317 -16.00 -8.45 0.83
C PHE A 317 -15.99 -8.76 -0.66
N GLU A 318 -16.95 -8.24 -1.39
CA GLU A 318 -17.12 -8.45 -2.83
C GLU A 318 -16.97 -7.13 -3.57
N ALA A 319 -15.90 -6.97 -4.35
CA ALA A 319 -15.74 -5.86 -5.28
C ALA A 319 -16.64 -6.10 -6.50
N VAL A 320 -17.48 -5.12 -6.81
CA VAL A 320 -18.51 -5.20 -7.86
C VAL A 320 -18.26 -4.12 -8.89
N MET A 321 -18.13 -4.52 -10.15
CA MET A 321 -18.13 -3.63 -11.30
C MET A 321 -19.52 -3.57 -11.91
N VAL A 322 -19.92 -2.38 -12.36
CA VAL A 322 -21.22 -2.13 -13.00
C VAL A 322 -20.98 -1.76 -14.45
N ASP A 323 -21.43 -2.58 -15.37
CA ASP A 323 -21.36 -2.25 -16.80
C ASP A 323 -22.13 -0.95 -17.09
N ALA A 324 -21.44 0.02 -17.65
CA ALA A 324 -21.99 1.37 -17.87
C ALA A 324 -23.20 1.36 -18.83
N SER A 325 -23.24 0.40 -19.77
CA SER A 325 -24.26 0.32 -20.81
C SER A 325 -25.47 -0.53 -20.40
N THR A 326 -25.20 -1.71 -19.81
CA THR A 326 -26.24 -2.70 -19.45
C THR A 326 -26.72 -2.58 -18.02
N ARG A 327 -25.99 -1.87 -17.16
CA ARG A 327 -26.19 -1.79 -15.71
C ARG A 327 -26.09 -3.15 -15.00
N GLN A 328 -25.53 -4.15 -15.66
CA GLN A 328 -25.29 -5.45 -15.04
C GLN A 328 -24.13 -5.34 -14.05
N GLU A 329 -24.33 -5.94 -12.90
CA GLU A 329 -23.35 -6.04 -11.83
C GLU A 329 -22.57 -7.35 -11.95
N ARG A 330 -21.26 -7.31 -11.75
CA ARG A 330 -20.39 -8.47 -11.73
C ARG A 330 -19.42 -8.37 -10.58
N VAL A 331 -19.36 -9.38 -9.72
CA VAL A 331 -18.30 -9.54 -8.73
C VAL A 331 -17.00 -9.84 -9.46
N VAL A 332 -15.98 -9.01 -9.24
CA VAL A 332 -14.69 -9.11 -9.92
C VAL A 332 -13.54 -9.56 -9.01
N LYS A 333 -13.67 -9.31 -7.70
CA LYS A 333 -12.73 -9.79 -6.69
C LYS A 333 -13.47 -10.04 -5.38
N THR A 334 -13.06 -11.06 -4.63
CA THR A 334 -13.62 -11.38 -3.31
C THR A 334 -12.48 -11.55 -2.33
N ILE A 335 -12.62 -10.99 -1.14
CA ILE A 335 -11.74 -11.23 0.01
C ILE A 335 -12.58 -11.88 1.11
N ILE A 336 -12.07 -12.96 1.68
CA ILE A 336 -12.64 -13.62 2.86
C ILE A 336 -11.65 -13.50 4.00
N LYS A 337 -12.10 -13.04 5.15
CA LYS A 337 -11.34 -12.93 6.38
C LYS A 337 -12.02 -13.78 7.44
N GLU A 338 -11.34 -14.83 7.86
CA GLU A 338 -11.79 -15.73 8.91
C GLU A 338 -10.59 -16.33 9.65
N PRO A 339 -10.75 -16.96 10.82
CA PRO A 339 -9.65 -17.62 11.49
C PRO A 339 -9.01 -18.68 10.60
N MET A 340 -7.71 -18.55 10.39
CA MET A 340 -6.92 -19.44 9.54
C MET A 340 -7.05 -20.91 9.97
N THR A 341 -7.31 -21.78 9.02
CA THR A 341 -7.32 -23.24 9.19
C THR A 341 -6.16 -23.91 8.47
N GLU A 342 -5.66 -23.32 7.40
CA GLU A 342 -4.56 -23.85 6.61
C GLU A 342 -3.54 -22.75 6.28
N ARG A 343 -2.26 -23.04 6.45
CA ARG A 343 -1.16 -22.16 6.06
C ARG A 343 -0.56 -22.61 4.73
N LYS A 344 -0.28 -21.68 3.85
CA LYS A 344 0.39 -21.89 2.56
C LYS A 344 1.59 -20.98 2.42
N ILE A 345 2.68 -21.47 1.83
CA ILE A 345 3.76 -20.63 1.31
C ILE A 345 3.54 -20.49 -0.19
N SER A 346 3.46 -19.27 -0.65
CA SER A 346 3.36 -18.92 -2.08
C SER A 346 4.69 -18.31 -2.52
N ALA A 347 5.17 -18.69 -3.69
CA ALA A 347 6.38 -18.11 -4.26
C ALA A 347 6.19 -17.89 -5.76
N VAL A 348 6.51 -16.68 -6.24
CA VAL A 348 6.30 -16.26 -7.63
C VAL A 348 7.51 -15.50 -8.12
N ALA A 349 8.08 -15.94 -9.23
CA ALA A 349 9.13 -15.20 -9.94
C ALA A 349 8.52 -14.11 -10.84
N ASP A 350 9.21 -12.99 -11.00
CA ASP A 350 8.82 -11.94 -11.95
C ASP A 350 8.99 -12.39 -13.42
N HIS A 351 9.98 -13.26 -13.68
CA HIS A 351 10.15 -13.98 -14.92
C HIS A 351 10.92 -15.29 -14.71
N GLU A 352 10.67 -16.28 -15.57
CA GLU A 352 11.25 -17.62 -15.48
C GLU A 352 12.33 -17.89 -16.54
N ASN A 353 12.43 -17.06 -17.56
CA ASN A 353 13.44 -17.19 -18.64
C ASN A 353 14.58 -16.21 -18.37
N LEU A 354 15.75 -16.76 -18.02
CA LEU A 354 16.95 -16.00 -17.74
C LEU A 354 17.90 -16.02 -18.92
N ILE A 355 18.39 -14.87 -19.33
CA ILE A 355 19.27 -14.70 -20.49
C ILE A 355 20.72 -14.51 -20.02
N ASP A 356 21.60 -15.46 -20.39
CA ASP A 356 23.05 -15.29 -20.25
C ASP A 356 23.62 -14.62 -21.51
N ALA A 357 23.73 -13.30 -21.47
CA ALA A 357 24.28 -12.46 -22.54
C ALA A 357 25.70 -11.96 -22.18
N GLU A 358 26.00 -10.68 -22.40
CA GLU A 358 27.26 -10.07 -21.94
C GLU A 358 27.37 -10.07 -20.42
N SER A 359 26.24 -9.90 -19.74
CA SER A 359 26.12 -10.02 -18.28
C SER A 359 25.13 -11.14 -17.93
N TYR A 360 25.06 -11.49 -16.64
CA TYR A 360 24.01 -12.36 -16.11
C TYR A 360 22.66 -11.61 -16.07
N ASP A 361 21.59 -12.39 -16.13
CA ASP A 361 20.21 -11.93 -15.87
C ASP A 361 19.81 -12.26 -14.43
N VAL A 362 18.84 -11.51 -13.87
CA VAL A 362 18.41 -11.64 -12.49
C VAL A 362 16.90 -11.66 -12.42
N ALA A 363 16.33 -12.74 -11.89
CA ALA A 363 14.93 -12.80 -11.50
C ALA A 363 14.74 -12.49 -10.01
N GLU A 364 13.67 -11.79 -9.72
CA GLU A 364 13.16 -11.57 -8.37
C GLU A 364 12.10 -12.62 -8.05
N VAL A 365 12.18 -13.22 -6.86
CA VAL A 365 11.21 -14.20 -6.36
C VAL A 365 10.56 -13.67 -5.10
N ARG A 366 9.28 -13.34 -5.17
CA ARG A 366 8.46 -12.98 -4.02
C ARG A 366 8.00 -14.23 -3.28
N ILE A 367 8.10 -14.21 -1.96
CA ILE A 367 7.69 -15.31 -1.11
C ILE A 367 6.73 -14.77 -0.06
N GLN A 368 5.58 -15.43 0.10
CA GLN A 368 4.53 -15.01 1.03
C GLN A 368 3.97 -16.20 1.79
N ALA A 369 3.74 -16.01 3.09
CA ALA A 369 2.92 -16.91 3.89
C ALA A 369 1.47 -16.42 3.83
N GLN A 370 0.57 -17.31 3.46
CA GLN A 370 -0.84 -17.00 3.21
C GLN A 370 -1.75 -18.01 3.92
N ASP A 371 -2.97 -17.59 4.24
CA ASP A 371 -4.05 -18.49 4.63
C ASP A 371 -4.66 -19.21 3.41
N GLU A 372 -5.68 -20.03 3.63
CA GLU A 372 -6.44 -20.75 2.59
C GLU A 372 -7.11 -19.84 1.57
N HIS A 373 -7.37 -18.59 1.91
CA HIS A 373 -7.99 -17.56 1.06
C HIS A 373 -6.98 -16.65 0.35
N GLY A 374 -5.67 -16.88 0.58
CA GLY A 374 -4.60 -16.08 -0.01
C GLY A 374 -4.32 -14.77 0.72
N ASN A 375 -4.84 -14.56 1.92
CA ASN A 375 -4.47 -13.43 2.74
C ASN A 375 -3.08 -13.62 3.32
N ILE A 376 -2.25 -12.59 3.28
CA ILE A 376 -0.93 -12.60 3.91
C ILE A 376 -1.09 -12.72 5.43
N LEU A 377 -0.25 -13.54 6.05
CA LEU A 377 -0.20 -13.76 7.49
C LEU A 377 0.83 -12.81 8.13
N PRO A 378 0.44 -11.64 8.64
CA PRO A 378 1.38 -10.58 9.04
C PRO A 378 2.20 -10.92 10.29
N PHE A 379 1.82 -11.96 11.03
CA PHE A 379 2.55 -12.46 12.21
C PHE A 379 3.45 -13.67 11.90
N TYR A 380 3.52 -14.11 10.64
CA TYR A 380 4.38 -15.21 10.24
C TYR A 380 5.81 -14.70 9.99
N ASN A 381 6.77 -15.19 10.81
CA ASN A 381 8.17 -14.77 10.79
C ASN A 381 9.13 -15.96 10.76
N GLU A 382 8.67 -17.13 10.30
CA GLU A 382 9.47 -18.34 10.27
C GLU A 382 10.58 -18.26 9.21
N PRO A 383 11.73 -18.93 9.46
CA PRO A 383 12.82 -19.00 8.50
C PRO A 383 12.50 -19.99 7.38
N LEU A 384 12.92 -19.62 6.18
CA LEU A 384 12.90 -20.48 5.00
C LEU A 384 14.33 -20.80 4.56
N THR A 385 14.57 -22.01 4.08
CA THR A 385 15.80 -22.38 3.38
C THR A 385 15.57 -22.35 1.87
N ILE A 386 16.57 -21.85 1.14
CA ILE A 386 16.50 -21.68 -0.31
C ILE A 386 17.70 -22.37 -0.93
N GLU A 387 17.46 -23.25 -1.89
CA GLU A 387 18.46 -23.98 -2.65
C GLU A 387 18.24 -23.81 -4.15
N THR A 388 19.29 -24.02 -4.93
CA THR A 388 19.23 -23.95 -6.41
C THR A 388 19.71 -25.24 -7.05
N GLU A 389 19.02 -25.64 -8.11
CA GLU A 389 19.43 -26.69 -9.03
C GLU A 389 19.72 -26.08 -10.41
N GLY A 390 20.68 -26.62 -11.13
CA GLY A 390 21.03 -26.15 -12.48
C GLY A 390 21.84 -24.85 -12.52
N PRO A 391 21.84 -24.13 -13.66
CA PRO A 391 22.71 -23.00 -13.91
C PRO A 391 22.18 -21.66 -13.36
N ILE A 392 21.70 -21.65 -12.14
CA ILE A 392 21.34 -20.44 -11.39
C ILE A 392 22.06 -20.39 -10.05
N GLU A 393 22.13 -19.22 -9.44
CA GLU A 393 22.61 -19.04 -8.08
C GLU A 393 21.84 -17.92 -7.33
N ILE A 394 21.74 -18.05 -6.01
CA ILE A 394 21.09 -17.07 -5.15
C ILE A 394 22.01 -15.85 -4.96
N ILE A 395 21.45 -14.65 -5.09
CA ILE A 395 22.07 -13.42 -4.64
C ILE A 395 21.60 -13.16 -3.21
N GLY A 396 22.46 -13.40 -2.23
CA GLY A 396 22.13 -13.23 -0.81
C GLY A 396 22.20 -14.51 0.01
N PRO A 397 21.59 -14.54 1.18
CA PRO A 397 21.63 -15.70 2.09
C PRO A 397 20.72 -16.84 1.59
N LYS A 398 21.14 -18.07 1.95
CA LYS A 398 20.33 -19.28 1.67
C LYS A 398 19.24 -19.54 2.72
N THR A 399 19.25 -18.80 3.79
CA THR A 399 18.19 -18.82 4.81
C THR A 399 17.68 -17.41 4.98
N VAL A 400 16.39 -17.22 4.77
CA VAL A 400 15.70 -15.95 4.90
C VAL A 400 14.53 -16.09 5.86
N ALA A 401 14.31 -15.12 6.72
CA ALA A 401 13.11 -15.06 7.54
C ALA A 401 12.04 -14.25 6.79
N LEU A 402 10.83 -14.76 6.76
CA LEU A 402 9.68 -13.94 6.35
C LEU A 402 9.41 -12.93 7.47
N GLN A 403 9.20 -11.69 7.10
CA GLN A 403 8.90 -10.59 8.01
C GLN A 403 7.47 -10.10 7.74
N GLY A 404 6.57 -10.35 8.70
CA GLY A 404 5.15 -10.06 8.49
C GLY A 404 4.56 -10.89 7.35
N GLY A 405 4.97 -12.15 7.24
CA GLY A 405 4.51 -13.07 6.19
C GLY A 405 5.08 -12.81 4.81
N MET A 406 6.03 -11.89 4.64
CA MET A 406 6.59 -11.51 3.35
C MET A 406 8.11 -11.57 3.34
N GLY A 407 8.66 -11.90 2.18
CA GLY A 407 10.09 -11.95 1.93
C GLY A 407 10.37 -12.30 0.48
N GLY A 408 11.59 -12.71 0.19
CA GLY A 408 11.93 -13.10 -1.17
C GLY A 408 13.38 -13.49 -1.36
N ALA A 409 13.74 -13.73 -2.59
CA ALA A 409 15.09 -14.03 -3.02
C ALA A 409 15.36 -13.42 -4.41
N TYR A 410 16.62 -13.16 -4.69
CA TYR A 410 17.09 -12.87 -6.04
C TYR A 410 17.91 -14.03 -6.55
N VAL A 411 17.64 -14.47 -7.77
CA VAL A 411 18.41 -15.51 -8.45
C VAL A 411 19.01 -14.95 -9.73
N LYS A 412 20.25 -15.31 -10.04
CA LYS A 412 20.92 -14.91 -11.28
C LYS A 412 21.35 -16.12 -12.10
N SER A 413 21.40 -15.93 -13.42
CA SER A 413 21.93 -16.91 -14.35
C SER A 413 23.42 -17.13 -14.13
N LYS A 414 23.87 -18.37 -14.28
CA LYS A 414 25.28 -18.72 -14.45
C LYS A 414 25.66 -18.78 -15.92
N ARG A 415 26.95 -18.67 -16.20
CA ARG A 415 27.48 -18.79 -17.56
C ARG A 415 27.21 -20.17 -18.14
N LEU A 416 26.68 -20.17 -19.37
CA LEU A 416 26.53 -21.33 -20.24
C LEU A 416 27.47 -21.25 -21.43
N GLN A 417 27.59 -22.36 -22.18
CA GLN A 417 28.24 -22.30 -23.49
C GLN A 417 27.38 -21.49 -24.49
N PRO A 418 28.00 -20.77 -25.45
CA PRO A 418 27.23 -20.02 -26.47
C PRO A 418 26.17 -20.87 -27.14
N GLY A 419 24.91 -20.38 -27.18
CA GLY A 419 23.75 -21.08 -27.76
C GLY A 419 23.16 -22.21 -26.90
N GLU A 420 23.72 -22.49 -25.72
CA GLU A 420 23.22 -23.53 -24.83
C GLU A 420 21.97 -23.04 -24.09
N LYS A 421 21.06 -23.99 -23.81
CA LYS A 421 19.83 -23.78 -23.02
C LYS A 421 19.74 -24.92 -22.02
N GLN A 422 19.51 -24.57 -20.72
CA GLN A 422 19.36 -25.52 -19.63
C GLN A 422 18.23 -25.13 -18.69
N ASP A 423 17.59 -26.14 -18.11
CA ASP A 423 16.61 -25.97 -17.03
C ASP A 423 17.30 -25.80 -15.68
N ALA A 424 16.66 -25.02 -14.83
CA ALA A 424 17.09 -24.78 -13.46
C ALA A 424 15.88 -24.69 -12.53
N ALA A 425 16.12 -24.75 -11.21
CA ALA A 425 15.05 -24.58 -10.26
C ALA A 425 15.53 -23.90 -8.96
N LEU A 426 14.64 -23.12 -8.37
CA LEU A 426 14.73 -22.65 -7.01
C LEU A 426 13.85 -23.52 -6.12
N ILE A 427 14.40 -24.04 -5.03
CA ILE A 427 13.71 -24.88 -4.06
C ILE A 427 13.63 -24.12 -2.74
N ILE A 428 12.43 -23.91 -2.25
CA ILE A 428 12.13 -23.18 -1.02
C ILE A 428 11.51 -24.16 -0.04
N ARG A 429 12.05 -24.23 1.19
CA ARG A 429 11.56 -25.13 2.24
C ARG A 429 11.34 -24.38 3.53
N ASP A 430 10.22 -24.68 4.19
CA ASP A 430 10.03 -24.48 5.61
C ASP A 430 10.07 -25.85 6.35
N CYS A 431 9.57 -25.91 7.60
CA CYS A 431 9.57 -27.16 8.37
C CYS A 431 8.73 -28.27 7.72
N ASP A 432 7.66 -27.93 7.02
CA ASP A 432 6.59 -28.84 6.61
C ASP A 432 6.33 -28.85 5.10
N MET A 433 6.82 -27.86 4.36
CA MET A 433 6.49 -27.66 2.96
C MET A 433 7.74 -27.45 2.09
N GLU A 434 7.66 -27.91 0.86
CA GLU A 434 8.63 -27.66 -0.20
C GLU A 434 7.92 -27.07 -1.42
N ILE A 435 8.48 -25.99 -1.97
CA ILE A 435 8.03 -25.36 -3.19
C ILE A 435 9.18 -25.34 -4.19
N LYS A 436 8.90 -25.65 -5.43
CA LYS A 436 9.86 -25.63 -6.54
C LYS A 436 9.39 -24.69 -7.63
N ILE A 437 10.24 -23.70 -7.96
CA ILE A 437 10.03 -22.76 -9.07
C ILE A 437 11.00 -23.14 -10.16
N GLY A 438 10.48 -23.42 -11.38
CA GLY A 438 11.26 -23.74 -12.56
C GLY A 438 11.77 -22.50 -13.25
N PHE A 439 13.01 -22.55 -13.75
CA PHE A 439 13.63 -21.54 -14.60
C PHE A 439 14.23 -22.20 -15.84
N THR A 440 14.35 -21.41 -16.90
CA THR A 440 15.15 -21.75 -18.06
C THR A 440 16.26 -20.72 -18.23
N VAL A 441 17.50 -21.16 -18.36
CA VAL A 441 18.64 -20.29 -18.67
C VAL A 441 19.07 -20.53 -20.11
N GLN A 442 19.15 -19.46 -20.90
CA GLN A 442 19.57 -19.52 -22.31
C GLN A 442 20.74 -18.57 -22.56
N SER A 443 21.79 -19.05 -23.21
CA SER A 443 22.90 -18.21 -23.64
C SER A 443 22.63 -17.57 -25.00
N GLU A 444 22.64 -16.23 -25.03
CA GLU A 444 22.57 -15.43 -26.26
C GLU A 444 23.93 -14.84 -26.67
N ARG A 445 25.03 -15.35 -26.09
CA ARG A 445 26.36 -14.91 -26.47
C ARG A 445 26.71 -15.39 -27.88
N ASN A 446 27.29 -14.50 -28.66
CA ASN A 446 27.89 -14.86 -29.95
C ASN A 446 29.26 -15.50 -29.73
N PHE A 447 29.66 -16.43 -30.60
CA PHE A 447 30.96 -17.06 -30.60
C PHE A 447 32.10 -16.04 -30.84
#